data_fded39a48afee1256ca1252ad273aad1
#
_entry.id   fded39a48afee1256ca1252ad273aad1
#
_cell.length_a   1.000
_cell.length_b   1.000
_cell.length_c   1.000
_cell.angle_alpha   90.00
_cell.angle_beta   90.00
_cell.angle_gamma   90.00
#
_symmetry.space_group_name_H-M   'P 1'
#
loop_
_entity.id
_entity.type
_entity.pdbx_description
1 polymer ?
#
loop_
_entity_poly.entity_id
_entity_poly.type
_entity_poly.pdbx_seq_one_letter_code
_entity_poly.pdbx_strand_id
1 'polypeptide(L)'
;MLFRSVGVASGAAEFGPRALGNRSLLADPRATEIKYRVNEIKHRQQFRPFAPAILEEHCHEHFVMPEAWRHSRYMQVVAHCRQPRQFPAIVHRDGTSRVQTVPPDGSGFRRLLEAWYERTGCPMLLNTSLNIRGRPMVNTRQDADRFQQLYGVRVCS
;
A
#
# COMPACT_ATOMS: atom_id res chain seq x y z
N MET A 1 7.50 12.25 15.47
CA MET A 1 7.86 11.17 14.53
C MET A 1 7.34 11.54 13.15
N LEU A 2 8.21 11.79 12.18
CA LEU A 2 7.77 12.19 10.83
C LEU A 2 7.12 10.98 10.15
N PHE A 3 5.81 11.05 9.91
CA PHE A 3 5.09 10.07 9.11
C PHE A 3 5.66 10.03 7.71
N ARG A 4 6.31 8.94 7.39
CA ARG A 4 6.95 8.80 6.09
C ARG A 4 6.11 7.92 5.20
N SER A 5 5.56 8.52 4.16
CA SER A 5 5.21 7.79 2.96
C SER A 5 6.44 7.72 2.06
N VAL A 6 6.60 6.62 1.35
CA VAL A 6 7.68 6.41 0.40
C VAL A 6 7.09 5.96 -0.93
N GLY A 7 7.58 6.55 -2.02
CA GLY A 7 7.29 6.06 -3.37
C GLY A 7 8.26 4.96 -3.75
N VAL A 8 7.77 3.96 -4.45
CA VAL A 8 8.58 2.92 -5.09
C VAL A 8 8.35 2.96 -6.60
N ALA A 9 9.42 3.11 -7.36
CA ALA A 9 9.41 3.10 -8.82
C ALA A 9 10.53 2.18 -9.32
N SER A 10 10.37 0.86 -9.16
CA SER A 10 11.37 -0.14 -9.49
C SER A 10 10.90 -1.12 -10.57
N GLY A 11 11.83 -1.60 -11.40
CA GLY A 11 11.52 -2.56 -12.46
C GLY A 11 10.48 -2.06 -13.47
N ALA A 12 9.81 -2.98 -14.15
CA ALA A 12 8.70 -2.68 -15.05
C ALA A 12 7.46 -2.21 -14.27
N ALA A 13 6.70 -1.28 -14.85
CA ALA A 13 5.40 -0.91 -14.30
C ALA A 13 4.43 -2.10 -14.36
N GLU A 14 3.49 -2.14 -13.41
CA GLU A 14 2.44 -3.16 -13.42
C GLU A 14 1.55 -3.00 -14.67
N PHE A 15 1.17 -4.13 -15.24
CA PHE A 15 0.17 -4.17 -16.30
C PHE A 15 -1.22 -4.21 -15.67
N GLY A 16 -1.94 -3.09 -15.76
CA GLY A 16 -3.30 -2.98 -15.21
C GLY A 16 -3.53 -1.78 -14.29
N PRO A 17 -4.71 -1.69 -13.65
CA PRO A 17 -5.14 -0.49 -12.94
C PRO A 17 -4.62 -0.39 -11.50
N ARG A 18 -3.82 -1.35 -11.03
CA ARG A 18 -3.36 -1.43 -9.64
C ARG A 18 -1.84 -1.36 -9.56
N ALA A 19 -1.33 -0.59 -8.60
CA ALA A 19 0.05 -0.68 -8.17
C ALA A 19 0.20 -1.83 -7.17
N LEU A 20 1.13 -2.73 -7.43
CA LEU A 20 1.32 -3.97 -6.68
C LEU A 20 2.74 -4.08 -6.10
N GLY A 21 3.47 -2.96 -6.04
CA GLY A 21 4.80 -2.87 -5.48
C GLY A 21 5.82 -2.14 -6.35
N ASN A 22 5.65 -2.13 -7.68
CA ASN A 22 6.62 -1.50 -8.59
C ASN A 22 6.37 -0.01 -8.85
N ARG A 23 5.11 0.44 -8.77
CA ARG A 23 4.71 1.86 -8.90
C ARG A 23 3.78 2.22 -7.75
N SER A 24 4.30 2.08 -6.54
CA SER A 24 3.53 2.16 -5.30
C SER A 24 3.91 3.36 -4.45
N LEU A 25 2.92 3.97 -3.84
CA LEU A 25 3.07 4.86 -2.70
C LEU A 25 2.70 4.06 -1.45
N LEU A 26 3.69 3.88 -0.58
CA LEU A 26 3.60 3.03 0.62
C LEU A 26 3.62 3.88 1.89
N ALA A 27 2.93 3.44 2.93
CA ALA A 27 2.96 4.10 4.23
C ALA A 27 2.56 3.14 5.38
N ASP A 28 2.84 3.55 6.62
CA ASP A 28 2.42 2.82 7.82
C ASP A 28 0.89 2.87 7.96
N PRO A 29 0.19 1.73 7.99
CA PRO A 29 -1.27 1.71 8.04
C PRO A 29 -1.86 2.06 9.41
N ARG A 30 -1.04 2.14 10.47
CA ARG A 30 -1.47 2.31 11.87
C ARG A 30 -1.82 3.75 12.23
N ALA A 31 -1.32 4.72 11.49
CA ALA A 31 -1.52 6.13 11.81
C ALA A 31 -2.73 6.70 11.05
N THR A 32 -3.68 7.28 11.78
CA THR A 32 -4.87 7.92 11.20
C THR A 32 -4.50 9.07 10.26
N GLU A 33 -3.52 9.88 10.65
CA GLU A 33 -3.05 11.05 9.91
C GLU A 33 -2.49 10.67 8.54
N ILE A 34 -1.94 9.46 8.40
CA ILE A 34 -1.37 9.01 7.14
C ILE A 34 -2.45 8.87 6.05
N LYS A 35 -3.65 8.47 6.43
CA LYS A 35 -4.80 8.40 5.51
C LYS A 35 -5.10 9.77 4.90
N TYR A 36 -5.16 10.79 5.74
CA TYR A 36 -5.42 12.17 5.31
C TYR A 36 -4.30 12.71 4.44
N ARG A 37 -3.06 12.55 4.87
CA ARG A 37 -1.88 13.02 4.14
C ARG A 37 -1.73 12.35 2.76
N VAL A 38 -1.93 11.04 2.67
CA VAL A 38 -1.83 10.35 1.37
C VAL A 38 -3.00 10.73 0.46
N ASN A 39 -4.21 10.96 1.00
CA ASN A 39 -5.34 11.47 0.22
C ASN A 39 -5.09 12.91 -0.27
N GLU A 40 -4.44 13.75 0.52
CA GLU A 40 -4.02 15.10 0.12
C GLU A 40 -3.02 15.05 -1.03
N ILE A 41 -1.94 14.27 -0.92
CA ILE A 41 -0.97 14.04 -2.02
C ILE A 41 -1.66 13.58 -3.30
N LYS A 42 -2.66 12.71 -3.16
CA LYS A 42 -3.42 12.16 -4.30
C LYS A 42 -4.54 13.09 -4.80
N HIS A 43 -4.75 14.24 -4.19
CA HIS A 43 -5.82 15.19 -4.55
C HIS A 43 -7.20 14.53 -4.61
N ARG A 44 -7.56 13.72 -3.59
CA ARG A 44 -8.83 13.00 -3.56
C ARG A 44 -9.55 13.13 -2.21
N GLN A 45 -10.79 12.64 -2.13
CA GLN A 45 -11.62 12.76 -0.93
C GLN A 45 -10.95 12.11 0.29
N GLN A 46 -10.96 12.80 1.42
CA GLN A 46 -10.27 12.40 2.65
C GLN A 46 -10.80 11.12 3.30
N PHE A 47 -12.08 10.80 3.06
CA PHE A 47 -12.70 9.60 3.64
C PHE A 47 -12.27 8.28 2.98
N ARG A 48 -11.67 8.32 1.79
CA ARG A 48 -11.32 7.11 1.04
C ARG A 48 -10.20 6.34 1.74
N PRO A 49 -10.39 5.06 2.08
CA PRO A 49 -9.35 4.22 2.61
C PRO A 49 -8.41 3.73 1.50
N PHE A 50 -7.32 3.11 1.93
CA PHE A 50 -6.35 2.49 1.05
C PHE A 50 -6.37 0.98 1.20
N ALA A 51 -5.74 0.28 0.26
CA ALA A 51 -5.55 -1.16 0.33
C ALA A 51 -4.30 -1.48 1.16
N PRO A 52 -4.31 -2.50 2.03
CA PRO A 52 -3.10 -3.06 2.59
C PRO A 52 -2.42 -3.99 1.58
N ALA A 53 -1.08 -3.99 1.58
CA ALA A 53 -0.27 -5.08 1.09
C ALA A 53 0.34 -5.79 2.30
N ILE A 54 0.05 -7.07 2.47
CA ILE A 54 0.43 -7.87 3.63
C ILE A 54 1.26 -9.08 3.22
N LEU A 55 2.23 -9.47 4.05
CA LEU A 55 2.91 -10.76 3.94
C LEU A 55 1.87 -11.88 3.96
N GLU A 56 1.87 -12.75 2.95
CA GLU A 56 0.78 -13.71 2.72
C GLU A 56 0.54 -14.65 3.93
N GLU A 57 1.59 -15.10 4.60
CA GLU A 57 1.54 -15.95 5.77
C GLU A 57 0.86 -15.31 6.99
N HIS A 58 0.89 -13.98 7.10
CA HIS A 58 0.26 -13.22 8.18
C HIS A 58 -1.17 -12.77 7.86
N CYS A 59 -1.69 -13.08 6.67
CA CYS A 59 -2.98 -12.57 6.25
C CYS A 59 -4.13 -12.98 7.19
N HIS A 60 -4.14 -14.23 7.64
CA HIS A 60 -5.19 -14.75 8.52
C HIS A 60 -5.22 -14.15 9.93
N GLU A 61 -4.08 -13.65 10.40
CA GLU A 61 -3.99 -13.00 11.71
C GLU A 61 -4.73 -11.66 11.72
N HIS A 62 -4.84 -11.01 10.54
CA HIS A 62 -5.37 -9.67 10.41
C HIS A 62 -6.68 -9.58 9.64
N PHE A 63 -6.97 -10.53 8.74
CA PHE A 63 -8.15 -10.50 7.88
C PHE A 63 -8.94 -11.80 7.92
N VAL A 64 -10.27 -11.68 7.88
CA VAL A 64 -11.18 -12.81 7.74
C VAL A 64 -11.38 -13.06 6.25
N MET A 65 -10.68 -14.05 5.71
CA MET A 65 -10.76 -14.45 4.31
C MET A 65 -11.07 -15.94 4.21
N PRO A 66 -11.96 -16.34 3.27
CA PRO A 66 -12.11 -17.75 2.92
C PRO A 66 -10.78 -18.36 2.46
N GLU A 67 -10.53 -19.61 2.81
CA GLU A 67 -9.30 -20.31 2.46
C GLU A 67 -9.00 -20.27 0.94
N ALA A 68 -10.03 -20.45 0.12
CA ALA A 68 -9.92 -20.38 -1.35
C ALA A 68 -9.45 -19.01 -1.88
N TRP A 69 -9.53 -17.94 -1.08
CA TRP A 69 -9.24 -16.57 -1.50
C TRP A 69 -8.03 -15.96 -0.79
N ARG A 70 -7.29 -16.73 -0.02
CA ARG A 70 -6.11 -16.23 0.71
C ARG A 70 -4.99 -15.70 -0.19
N HIS A 71 -5.00 -16.06 -1.47
CA HIS A 71 -4.04 -15.60 -2.48
C HIS A 71 -4.59 -14.42 -3.28
N SER A 72 -4.76 -13.27 -2.64
CA SER A 72 -5.25 -12.04 -3.29
C SER A 72 -4.11 -11.16 -3.81
N ARG A 73 -3.29 -11.66 -4.72
CA ARG A 73 -2.10 -10.96 -5.24
C ARG A 73 -2.41 -9.64 -5.95
N TYR A 74 -3.61 -9.53 -6.54
CA TYR A 74 -4.01 -8.40 -7.41
C TYR A 74 -5.08 -7.50 -6.79
N MET A 75 -5.20 -7.48 -5.45
CA MET A 75 -6.23 -6.68 -4.74
C MET A 75 -7.66 -7.02 -5.18
N GLN A 76 -7.98 -8.27 -5.40
CA GLN A 76 -9.28 -8.73 -5.91
C GLN A 76 -10.28 -9.05 -4.81
N VAL A 77 -9.81 -9.27 -3.59
CA VAL A 77 -10.63 -9.72 -2.47
C VAL A 77 -10.84 -8.60 -1.45
N VAL A 78 -12.08 -8.46 -1.01
CA VAL A 78 -12.46 -7.62 0.13
C VAL A 78 -12.67 -8.52 1.35
N ALA A 79 -12.03 -8.21 2.46
CA ALA A 79 -12.06 -8.99 3.69
C ALA A 79 -12.29 -8.10 4.91
N HIS A 80 -12.92 -8.64 5.96
CA HIS A 80 -13.05 -7.95 7.23
C HIS A 80 -11.71 -7.92 7.97
N CYS A 81 -11.30 -6.74 8.42
CA CYS A 81 -10.13 -6.55 9.27
C CYS A 81 -10.47 -6.96 10.71
N ARG A 82 -9.64 -7.80 11.34
CA ARG A 82 -9.84 -8.23 12.72
C ARG A 82 -9.54 -7.13 13.75
N GLN A 83 -8.64 -6.19 13.41
CA GLN A 83 -8.23 -5.09 14.26
C GLN A 83 -8.43 -3.72 13.56
N PRO A 84 -9.66 -3.31 13.23
CA PRO A 84 -9.91 -2.11 12.43
C PRO A 84 -9.42 -0.82 13.11
N ARG A 85 -9.40 -0.78 14.45
CA ARG A 85 -8.91 0.38 15.21
C ARG A 85 -7.39 0.51 15.16
N GLN A 86 -6.67 -0.60 14.96
CA GLN A 86 -5.21 -0.59 14.86
C GLN A 86 -4.73 -0.13 13.47
N PHE A 87 -5.54 -0.30 12.44
CA PHE A 87 -5.19 -0.03 11.04
C PHE A 87 -6.16 0.95 10.35
N PRO A 88 -6.39 2.14 10.91
CA PRO A 88 -7.42 3.06 10.44
C PRO A 88 -7.21 3.58 9.01
N ALA A 89 -5.97 3.55 8.51
CA ALA A 89 -5.67 4.06 7.18
C ALA A 89 -6.13 3.15 6.03
N ILE A 90 -6.33 1.85 6.32
CA ILE A 90 -6.64 0.84 5.30
C ILE A 90 -8.04 0.22 5.43
N VAL A 91 -8.83 0.66 6.40
CA VAL A 91 -10.14 0.06 6.70
C VAL A 91 -11.26 1.00 6.26
N HIS A 92 -12.29 0.45 5.63
CA HIS A 92 -13.55 1.12 5.31
C HIS A 92 -14.42 1.30 6.57
N ARG A 93 -15.49 2.10 6.47
CA ARG A 93 -16.42 2.34 7.61
C ARG A 93 -17.10 1.07 8.11
N ASP A 94 -17.28 0.08 7.24
CA ASP A 94 -17.87 -1.23 7.54
C ASP A 94 -16.86 -2.25 8.09
N GLY A 95 -15.62 -1.85 8.35
CA GLY A 95 -14.56 -2.73 8.86
C GLY A 95 -13.87 -3.57 7.79
N THR A 96 -14.17 -3.36 6.51
CA THR A 96 -13.57 -4.13 5.41
C THR A 96 -12.33 -3.45 4.83
N SER A 97 -11.49 -4.24 4.16
CA SER A 97 -10.32 -3.80 3.39
C SER A 97 -10.20 -4.61 2.10
N ARG A 98 -9.72 -3.96 1.04
CA ARG A 98 -9.36 -4.66 -0.20
C ARG A 98 -7.89 -5.09 -0.13
N VAL A 99 -7.66 -6.36 0.15
CA VAL A 99 -6.36 -6.89 0.55
C VAL A 99 -5.51 -7.28 -0.67
N GLN A 100 -4.22 -6.95 -0.61
CA GLN A 100 -3.18 -7.55 -1.45
C GLN A 100 -2.33 -8.48 -0.59
N THR A 101 -2.25 -9.76 -0.94
CA THR A 101 -1.28 -10.70 -0.33
C THR A 101 0.00 -10.71 -1.16
N VAL A 102 1.15 -10.71 -0.49
CA VAL A 102 2.48 -10.75 -1.12
C VAL A 102 3.14 -12.07 -0.75
N PRO A 103 3.26 -13.00 -1.72
CA PRO A 103 3.82 -14.33 -1.47
C PRO A 103 5.33 -14.29 -1.26
N PRO A 104 5.94 -15.37 -0.75
CA PRO A 104 7.39 -15.50 -0.58
C PRO A 104 8.09 -15.80 -1.92
N ASP A 105 7.98 -14.88 -2.89
CA ASP A 105 8.49 -15.02 -4.25
C ASP A 105 9.87 -14.40 -4.47
N GLY A 106 10.49 -13.84 -3.41
CA GLY A 106 11.79 -13.19 -3.48
C GLY A 106 11.80 -11.85 -4.22
N SER A 107 10.62 -11.30 -4.58
CA SER A 107 10.52 -9.99 -5.23
C SER A 107 11.08 -8.87 -4.37
N GLY A 108 11.43 -7.75 -5.00
CA GLY A 108 11.87 -6.55 -4.29
C GLY A 108 10.81 -6.03 -3.30
N PHE A 109 9.54 -6.12 -3.68
CA PHE A 109 8.43 -5.72 -2.81
C PHE A 109 8.26 -6.67 -1.61
N ARG A 110 8.44 -7.97 -1.82
CA ARG A 110 8.44 -8.95 -0.73
C ARG A 110 9.54 -8.64 0.28
N ARG A 111 10.78 -8.47 -0.17
CA ARG A 111 11.92 -8.12 0.71
C ARG A 111 11.72 -6.81 1.47
N LEU A 112 11.08 -5.82 0.85
CA LEU A 112 10.74 -4.56 1.51
C LEU A 112 9.75 -4.78 2.65
N LEU A 113 8.70 -5.59 2.45
CA LEU A 113 7.72 -5.92 3.47
C LEU A 113 8.33 -6.73 4.63
N GLU A 114 9.22 -7.67 4.33
CA GLU A 114 9.96 -8.44 5.35
C GLU A 114 10.83 -7.51 6.22
N ALA A 115 11.63 -6.64 5.61
CA ALA A 115 12.45 -5.68 6.34
C ALA A 115 11.61 -4.67 7.15
N TRP A 116 10.43 -4.32 6.68
CA TRP A 116 9.46 -3.52 7.42
C TRP A 116 8.93 -4.29 8.64
N TYR A 117 8.54 -5.54 8.45
CA TYR A 117 8.03 -6.42 9.51
C TYR A 117 9.06 -6.64 10.61
N GLU A 118 10.30 -6.96 10.25
CA GLU A 118 11.40 -7.14 11.20
C GLU A 118 11.62 -5.92 12.09
N ARG A 119 11.47 -4.70 11.53
CA ARG A 119 11.70 -3.45 12.26
C ARG A 119 10.53 -2.97 13.09
N THR A 120 9.32 -3.37 12.74
CA THR A 120 8.10 -2.73 13.27
C THR A 120 7.10 -3.69 13.89
N GLY A 121 7.27 -4.99 13.66
CA GLY A 121 6.30 -6.02 14.01
C GLY A 121 4.97 -5.92 13.25
N CYS A 122 4.88 -5.05 12.23
CA CYS A 122 3.69 -4.89 11.41
C CYS A 122 3.88 -5.57 10.06
N PRO A 123 3.13 -6.65 9.72
CA PRO A 123 3.39 -7.43 8.52
C PRO A 123 2.80 -6.81 7.25
N MET A 124 2.34 -5.57 7.30
CA MET A 124 1.68 -4.91 6.18
C MET A 124 2.05 -3.45 6.05
N LEU A 125 1.88 -2.92 4.82
CA LEU A 125 1.93 -1.50 4.49
C LEU A 125 0.64 -1.09 3.78
N LEU A 126 0.22 0.15 3.95
CA LEU A 126 -0.70 0.82 3.04
C LEU A 126 -0.07 0.85 1.66
N ASN A 127 -0.80 0.40 0.63
CA ASN A 127 -0.35 0.43 -0.76
C ASN A 127 -1.36 1.16 -1.65
N THR A 128 -0.88 2.13 -2.41
CA THR A 128 -1.67 2.83 -3.44
C THR A 128 -0.78 3.18 -4.62
N SER A 129 -1.37 3.48 -5.78
CA SER A 129 -0.63 3.84 -6.98
C SER A 129 0.20 5.12 -6.81
N LEU A 130 1.42 5.13 -7.35
CA LEU A 130 2.31 6.29 -7.37
C LEU A 130 1.89 7.26 -8.48
N ASN A 131 0.79 7.98 -8.24
CA ASN A 131 0.25 9.02 -9.10
C ASN A 131 -0.67 9.95 -8.32
N ILE A 132 -1.06 11.06 -8.94
CA ILE A 132 -2.14 11.92 -8.49
C ILE A 132 -3.42 11.67 -9.27
N ARG A 133 -4.54 12.18 -8.78
CA ARG A 133 -5.83 12.05 -9.45
C ARG A 133 -5.78 12.59 -10.88
N GLY A 134 -6.32 11.81 -11.82
CA GLY A 134 -6.41 12.20 -13.23
C GLY A 134 -5.11 12.12 -14.02
N ARG A 135 -4.03 11.61 -13.41
CA ARG A 135 -2.76 11.38 -14.10
C ARG A 135 -2.37 9.90 -14.10
N PRO A 136 -1.65 9.43 -15.13
CA PRO A 136 -1.12 8.06 -15.15
C PRO A 136 -0.14 7.81 -14.01
N MET A 137 0.17 6.55 -13.75
CA MET A 137 1.22 6.17 -12.81
C MET A 137 2.59 6.68 -13.31
N VAL A 138 3.45 7.01 -12.36
CA VAL A 138 4.86 7.30 -12.64
C VAL A 138 5.44 6.16 -13.47
N ASN A 139 6.05 6.48 -14.62
CA ASN A 139 6.61 5.47 -15.51
C ASN A 139 8.13 5.55 -15.62
N THR A 140 8.65 6.75 -15.77
CA THR A 140 10.09 7.01 -15.94
C THR A 140 10.73 7.52 -14.65
N ARG A 141 12.09 7.53 -14.62
CA ARG A 141 12.83 8.16 -13.54
C ARG A 141 12.53 9.65 -13.44
N GLN A 142 12.38 10.34 -14.57
CA GLN A 142 12.00 11.76 -14.58
C GLN A 142 10.64 12.01 -13.94
N ASP A 143 9.66 11.13 -14.16
CA ASP A 143 8.35 11.22 -13.50
C ASP A 143 8.50 11.01 -11.97
N ALA A 144 9.37 10.08 -11.55
CA ALA A 144 9.65 9.82 -10.14
C ALA A 144 10.28 11.04 -9.46
N ASP A 145 11.30 11.62 -10.07
CA ASP A 145 11.98 12.82 -9.58
C ASP A 145 11.01 14.01 -9.50
N ARG A 146 10.19 14.20 -10.52
CA ARG A 146 9.14 15.23 -10.53
C ARG A 146 8.09 15.02 -9.44
N PHE A 147 7.67 13.77 -9.22
CA PHE A 147 6.73 13.45 -8.13
C PHE A 147 7.33 13.78 -6.77
N GLN A 148 8.60 13.41 -6.55
CA GLN A 148 9.32 13.72 -5.33
C GLN A 148 9.43 15.22 -5.09
N GLN A 149 9.78 16.02 -6.11
CA GLN A 149 9.89 17.47 -6.00
C GLN A 149 8.56 18.15 -5.69
N LEU A 150 7.47 17.71 -6.35
CA LEU A 150 6.15 18.34 -6.20
C LEU A 150 5.48 18.01 -4.87
N TYR A 151 5.68 16.81 -4.33
CA TYR A 151 4.91 16.31 -3.17
C TYR A 151 5.76 16.06 -1.94
N GLY A 152 7.06 16.26 -1.99
CA GLY A 152 7.97 16.04 -0.87
C GLY A 152 8.02 14.57 -0.40
N VAL A 153 7.67 13.63 -1.27
CA VAL A 153 7.70 12.19 -1.00
C VAL A 153 8.97 11.61 -1.62
N ARG A 154 9.81 10.99 -0.81
CA ARG A 154 10.98 10.28 -1.32
C ARG A 154 10.54 9.14 -2.22
N VAL A 155 11.05 9.08 -3.43
CA VAL A 155 10.83 7.96 -4.37
C VAL A 155 12.12 7.16 -4.51
N CYS A 156 12.02 5.86 -4.21
CA CYS A 156 13.10 4.88 -4.42
C CYS A 156 12.92 4.24 -5.80
N SER A 157 13.92 4.31 -6.63
CA SER A 157 13.98 3.78 -7.99
C SER A 157 15.18 2.87 -8.17
#